data_7927ebfc3485ef5efaaf49d2e397f174
#
_entry.id   7927ebfc3485ef5efaaf49d2e397f174
#
_cell.length_a   1.000
_cell.length_b   1.000
_cell.length_c   1.000
_cell.angle_alpha   90.00
_cell.angle_beta   90.00
_cell.angle_gamma   90.00
#
_symmetry.space_group_name_H-M   'P 1'
#
loop_
_entity.id
_entity.type
_entity.pdbx_description
1 polymer ?
#
loop_
_entity_poly.entity_id
_entity_poly.type
_entity_poly.pdbx_seq_one_letter_code
_entity_poly.pdbx_strand_id
1 'polypeptide(L)'
;MNRKIIAQLFGSLLGLMFLLTLMTRAQDKPPKPDDPELDRVQAMISQAKKESGQFSKSGSKASEPNNPNLKWAVTLWEYRNKHPGTPATAIATTEALRLLVRADRISEMQTKADTVKLDEAAWKRAIYVLVEAAANKKDYNYLISKTQALSQTAVDPEIKVFAHITLGEAYWKKGETEQARVAFQAVVAQYPKTPYAEEAEGNLMEIELLNPGQTAPQFARTTIKGDPIFLAGFKGRVVVLKFWGT
;
A
#
# COMPACT_ATOMS: atom_id res chain seq x y z
N MET A 1 -12.14 -17.24 -22.32
CA MET A 1 -11.43 -16.81 -21.11
C MET A 1 -11.04 -15.35 -21.31
N ASN A 2 -11.53 -14.46 -20.45
CA ASN A 2 -11.64 -13.02 -20.71
C ASN A 2 -10.28 -12.32 -20.65
N ARG A 3 -9.83 -11.73 -21.76
CA ARG A 3 -8.51 -11.07 -21.93
C ARG A 3 -8.23 -9.92 -20.90
N LYS A 4 -9.28 -9.34 -20.34
CA LYS A 4 -9.19 -8.30 -19.29
C LYS A 4 -8.66 -8.81 -17.94
N ILE A 5 -8.83 -10.10 -17.63
CA ILE A 5 -8.42 -10.67 -16.34
C ILE A 5 -6.90 -10.86 -16.26
N ILE A 6 -6.24 -11.12 -17.37
CA ILE A 6 -4.79 -11.40 -17.38
C ILE A 6 -3.96 -10.13 -17.20
N ALA A 7 -4.37 -9.00 -17.79
CA ALA A 7 -3.67 -7.72 -17.62
C ALA A 7 -3.83 -7.14 -16.19
N GLN A 8 -4.98 -7.36 -15.54
CA GLN A 8 -5.20 -6.92 -14.15
C GLN A 8 -4.39 -7.72 -13.12
N LEU A 9 -4.06 -8.99 -13.41
CA LEU A 9 -3.25 -9.82 -12.50
C LEU A 9 -1.77 -9.44 -12.53
N PHE A 10 -1.23 -8.95 -13.64
CA PHE A 10 0.19 -8.60 -13.77
C PHE A 10 0.51 -7.22 -13.15
N GLY A 11 -0.31 -6.21 -13.34
CA GLY A 11 -0.13 -4.90 -12.72
C GLY A 11 -0.24 -4.94 -11.19
N SER A 12 -1.05 -5.86 -10.62
CA SER A 12 -1.21 -5.99 -9.17
C SER A 12 -0.04 -6.68 -8.49
N LEU A 13 0.71 -7.56 -9.18
CA LEU A 13 1.84 -8.27 -8.57
C LEU A 13 3.12 -7.41 -8.51
N LEU A 14 3.38 -6.59 -9.53
CA LEU A 14 4.53 -5.67 -9.53
C LEU A 14 4.34 -4.53 -8.52
N GLY A 15 3.18 -3.90 -8.47
CA GLY A 15 2.87 -2.88 -7.47
C GLY A 15 2.90 -3.43 -6.03
N LEU A 16 2.42 -4.67 -5.79
CA LEU A 16 2.47 -5.31 -4.48
C LEU A 16 3.91 -5.72 -4.09
N MET A 17 4.74 -6.17 -5.02
CA MET A 17 6.16 -6.47 -4.74
C MET A 17 6.98 -5.21 -4.50
N PHE A 18 6.71 -4.10 -5.19
CA PHE A 18 7.39 -2.82 -4.95
C PHE A 18 6.95 -2.20 -3.63
N LEU A 19 5.66 -2.25 -3.28
CA LEU A 19 5.14 -1.90 -1.96
C LEU A 19 5.80 -2.71 -0.83
N LEU A 20 6.06 -4.01 -1.03
CA LEU A 20 6.81 -4.83 -0.06
C LEU A 20 8.28 -4.40 0.04
N THR A 21 8.91 -3.97 -1.05
CA THR A 21 10.32 -3.53 -1.06
C THR A 21 10.47 -2.15 -0.40
N LEU A 22 9.48 -1.25 -0.54
CA LEU A 22 9.42 0.01 0.19
C LEU A 22 9.14 -0.19 1.69
N MET A 23 8.36 -1.23 2.06
CA MET A 23 8.18 -1.61 3.47
C MET A 23 9.50 -1.95 4.17
N THR A 24 10.50 -2.46 3.43
CA THR A 24 11.84 -2.75 4.00
C THR A 24 12.75 -1.52 4.03
N ARG A 25 12.47 -0.48 3.24
CA ARG A 25 13.28 0.75 3.18
C ARG A 25 12.83 1.87 4.12
N ALA A 26 11.55 1.92 4.48
CA ALA A 26 11.04 2.77 5.57
C ALA A 26 11.30 2.10 6.93
N GLN A 27 12.48 1.55 7.15
CA GLN A 27 12.95 1.26 8.50
C GLN A 27 13.33 2.61 9.09
N ASP A 28 12.37 3.24 9.79
CA ASP A 28 12.70 4.18 10.84
C ASP A 28 13.90 3.61 11.61
N LYS A 29 14.89 4.46 11.92
CA LYS A 29 15.96 4.13 12.86
C LYS A 29 15.37 3.23 13.94
N PRO A 30 15.97 2.05 14.21
CA PRO A 30 15.43 1.19 15.26
C PRO A 30 15.19 2.06 16.50
N PRO A 31 14.02 1.96 17.13
CA PRO A 31 13.73 2.72 18.32
C PRO A 31 14.85 2.50 19.31
N LYS A 32 15.22 3.53 20.07
CA LYS A 32 16.22 3.40 21.14
C LYS A 32 15.90 2.15 21.95
N PRO A 33 16.87 1.26 22.20
CA PRO A 33 16.66 0.20 23.17
C PRO A 33 16.17 0.86 24.47
N ASP A 34 15.09 0.33 25.05
CA ASP A 34 14.43 0.79 26.28
C ASP A 34 13.42 1.97 26.10
N ASP A 35 12.45 1.85 25.18
CA ASP A 35 11.22 2.65 25.22
C ASP A 35 10.09 1.79 25.82
N PRO A 36 9.77 1.89 27.13
CA PRO A 36 8.75 1.06 27.79
C PRO A 36 7.36 1.19 27.17
N GLU A 37 7.04 2.36 26.59
CA GLU A 37 5.77 2.60 25.92
C GLU A 37 5.68 1.84 24.60
N LEU A 38 6.79 1.78 23.86
CA LEU A 38 6.90 1.01 22.65
C LEU A 38 6.79 -0.48 22.92
N ASP A 39 7.49 -0.98 23.92
CA ASP A 39 7.45 -2.40 24.33
C ASP A 39 6.05 -2.80 24.75
N ARG A 40 5.34 -1.93 25.48
CA ARG A 40 3.96 -2.14 25.86
C ARG A 40 3.03 -2.27 24.65
N VAL A 41 3.16 -1.37 23.67
CA VAL A 41 2.34 -1.43 22.45
C VAL A 41 2.68 -2.69 21.63
N GLN A 42 3.95 -3.06 21.53
CA GLN A 42 4.38 -4.28 20.84
C GLN A 42 3.84 -5.54 21.52
N ALA A 43 3.81 -5.58 22.85
CA ALA A 43 3.19 -6.67 23.60
C ALA A 43 1.69 -6.81 23.32
N MET A 44 0.94 -5.68 23.30
CA MET A 44 -0.47 -5.66 22.91
C MET A 44 -0.67 -6.20 21.50
N ILE A 45 0.14 -5.76 20.54
CA ILE A 45 0.07 -6.20 19.14
C ILE A 45 0.38 -7.71 19.02
N SER A 46 1.35 -8.20 19.75
CA SER A 46 1.73 -9.61 19.77
C SER A 46 0.59 -10.48 20.30
N GLN A 47 -0.05 -10.05 21.38
CA GLN A 47 -1.21 -10.73 21.95
C GLN A 47 -2.41 -10.68 20.99
N ALA A 48 -2.66 -9.52 20.37
CA ALA A 48 -3.71 -9.39 19.35
C ALA A 48 -3.51 -10.38 18.19
N LYS A 49 -2.29 -10.50 17.67
CA LYS A 49 -1.94 -11.45 16.60
C LYS A 49 -2.20 -12.90 17.02
N LYS A 50 -1.82 -13.27 18.25
CA LYS A 50 -2.04 -14.62 18.79
C LYS A 50 -3.53 -14.96 18.88
N GLU A 51 -4.34 -14.09 19.49
CA GLU A 51 -5.77 -14.28 19.64
C GLU A 51 -6.48 -14.32 18.28
N SER A 52 -6.13 -13.41 17.37
CA SER A 52 -6.69 -13.37 16.01
C SER A 52 -6.33 -14.61 15.19
N GLY A 53 -5.11 -15.12 15.35
CA GLY A 53 -4.68 -16.36 14.70
C GLY A 53 -5.47 -17.59 15.20
N GLN A 54 -5.78 -17.64 16.48
CA GLN A 54 -6.63 -18.70 17.05
C GLN A 54 -8.07 -18.60 16.54
N PHE A 55 -8.62 -17.38 16.52
CA PHE A 55 -9.96 -17.11 16.01
C PHE A 55 -10.09 -17.49 14.52
N SER A 56 -9.12 -17.15 13.69
CA SER A 56 -9.12 -17.53 12.27
C SER A 56 -9.07 -19.05 12.06
N LYS A 57 -8.32 -19.77 12.90
CA LYS A 57 -8.24 -21.26 12.84
C LYS A 57 -9.53 -21.94 13.26
N SER A 58 -10.39 -21.31 14.05
CA SER A 58 -11.70 -21.86 14.43
C SER A 58 -12.73 -21.80 13.32
N GLY A 59 -12.41 -21.22 12.15
CA GLY A 59 -13.35 -21.05 11.05
C GLY A 59 -14.37 -19.94 11.25
N SER A 60 -14.21 -19.10 12.28
CA SER A 60 -15.08 -17.97 12.57
C SER A 60 -14.96 -16.87 11.50
N LYS A 61 -16.06 -16.17 11.25
CA LYS A 61 -16.10 -15.09 10.25
C LYS A 61 -15.52 -13.79 10.81
N ALA A 62 -14.83 -13.03 9.98
CA ALA A 62 -14.24 -11.75 10.36
C ALA A 62 -15.23 -10.76 10.99
N SER A 63 -16.48 -10.76 10.54
CA SER A 63 -17.54 -9.85 11.00
C SER A 63 -18.20 -10.26 12.34
N GLU A 64 -17.83 -11.40 12.95
CA GLU A 64 -18.43 -11.83 14.19
C GLU A 64 -18.17 -10.88 15.36
N PRO A 65 -19.15 -10.63 16.25
CA PRO A 65 -19.00 -9.68 17.36
C PRO A 65 -17.91 -10.06 18.37
N ASN A 66 -17.61 -11.36 18.49
CA ASN A 66 -16.58 -11.91 19.39
C ASN A 66 -15.18 -11.93 18.75
N ASN A 67 -15.01 -11.34 17.56
CA ASN A 67 -13.73 -11.26 16.90
C ASN A 67 -12.71 -10.48 17.77
N PRO A 68 -11.59 -11.10 18.18
CA PRO A 68 -10.60 -10.46 19.06
C PRO A 68 -9.98 -9.22 18.45
N ASN A 69 -9.98 -9.07 17.12
CA ASN A 69 -9.53 -7.86 16.46
C ASN A 69 -10.31 -6.61 16.93
N LEU A 70 -11.62 -6.75 17.22
CA LEU A 70 -12.43 -5.63 17.72
C LEU A 70 -11.99 -5.18 19.10
N LYS A 71 -11.82 -6.12 20.04
CA LYS A 71 -11.32 -5.85 21.40
C LYS A 71 -9.96 -5.11 21.33
N TRP A 72 -9.04 -5.64 20.53
CA TRP A 72 -7.69 -5.07 20.46
C TRP A 72 -7.64 -3.74 19.71
N ALA A 73 -8.51 -3.54 18.72
CA ALA A 73 -8.66 -2.23 18.08
C ALA A 73 -9.09 -1.16 19.08
N VAL A 74 -10.05 -1.46 19.94
CA VAL A 74 -10.49 -0.58 21.03
C VAL A 74 -9.33 -0.31 22.01
N THR A 75 -8.67 -1.36 22.50
CA THR A 75 -7.56 -1.24 23.46
C THR A 75 -6.43 -0.35 22.93
N LEU A 76 -6.00 -0.54 21.69
CA LEU A 76 -4.94 0.27 21.06
C LEU A 76 -5.41 1.70 20.79
N TRP A 77 -6.68 1.89 20.45
CA TRP A 77 -7.23 3.24 20.26
C TRP A 77 -7.33 4.01 21.57
N GLU A 78 -7.70 3.37 22.67
CA GLU A 78 -7.68 3.97 24.00
C GLU A 78 -6.25 4.33 24.44
N TYR A 79 -5.28 3.45 24.14
CA TYR A 79 -3.87 3.76 24.37
C TYR A 79 -3.46 5.04 23.64
N ARG A 80 -3.78 5.15 22.34
CA ARG A 80 -3.54 6.34 21.53
C ARG A 80 -4.05 7.62 22.20
N ASN A 81 -5.29 7.56 22.70
CA ASN A 81 -5.93 8.75 23.30
C ASN A 81 -5.29 9.17 24.62
N LYS A 82 -4.69 8.22 25.35
CA LYS A 82 -4.02 8.48 26.63
C LYS A 82 -2.56 8.94 26.47
N HIS A 83 -1.93 8.64 25.36
CA HIS A 83 -0.49 8.86 25.11
C HIS A 83 -0.25 9.60 23.78
N PRO A 84 -0.78 10.81 23.57
CA PRO A 84 -0.67 11.51 22.29
C PRO A 84 0.79 11.90 21.97
N GLY A 85 1.14 11.87 20.67
CA GLY A 85 2.39 12.44 20.17
C GLY A 85 3.63 11.57 20.33
N THR A 86 3.52 10.33 20.80
CA THR A 86 4.68 9.41 20.92
C THR A 86 4.83 8.49 19.70
N PRO A 87 6.03 7.94 19.43
CA PRO A 87 6.20 6.92 18.41
C PRO A 87 5.30 5.68 18.64
N ALA A 88 5.13 5.28 19.90
CA ALA A 88 4.24 4.19 20.30
C ALA A 88 2.77 4.49 19.93
N THR A 89 2.34 5.74 20.07
CA THR A 89 1.01 6.19 19.64
C THR A 89 0.78 6.04 18.14
N ALA A 90 1.78 6.38 17.32
CA ALA A 90 1.67 6.23 15.86
C ALA A 90 1.49 4.76 15.47
N ILE A 91 2.22 3.85 16.14
CA ILE A 91 2.10 2.40 15.93
C ILE A 91 0.74 1.89 16.41
N ALA A 92 0.29 2.29 17.61
CA ALA A 92 -0.99 1.90 18.15
C ALA A 92 -2.16 2.36 17.26
N THR A 93 -2.10 3.59 16.74
CA THR A 93 -3.08 4.14 15.78
C THR A 93 -3.17 3.27 14.53
N THR A 94 -2.03 3.01 13.90
CA THR A 94 -1.97 2.23 12.66
C THR A 94 -2.51 0.81 12.87
N GLU A 95 -2.11 0.15 13.95
CA GLU A 95 -2.53 -1.23 14.21
C GLU A 95 -4.01 -1.30 14.60
N ALA A 96 -4.53 -0.33 15.35
CA ALA A 96 -5.97 -0.26 15.64
C ALA A 96 -6.81 -0.17 14.35
N LEU A 97 -6.42 0.70 13.42
CA LEU A 97 -7.08 0.81 12.11
C LEU A 97 -6.99 -0.52 11.33
N ARG A 98 -5.81 -1.17 11.32
CA ARG A 98 -5.61 -2.45 10.64
C ARG A 98 -6.49 -3.56 11.23
N LEU A 99 -6.62 -3.64 12.53
CA LEU A 99 -7.47 -4.63 13.19
C LEU A 99 -8.95 -4.44 12.84
N LEU A 100 -9.42 -3.20 12.64
CA LEU A 100 -10.77 -2.94 12.14
C LEU A 100 -10.96 -3.42 10.69
N VAL A 101 -9.95 -3.23 9.82
CA VAL A 101 -9.99 -3.78 8.45
C VAL A 101 -10.08 -5.30 8.48
N ARG A 102 -9.28 -5.97 9.32
CA ARG A 102 -9.31 -7.44 9.50
C ARG A 102 -10.61 -7.95 10.10
N ALA A 103 -11.32 -7.13 10.87
CA ALA A 103 -12.63 -7.43 11.41
C ALA A 103 -13.78 -7.06 10.47
N ASP A 104 -13.49 -6.67 9.25
CA ASP A 104 -14.46 -6.18 8.26
C ASP A 104 -15.28 -4.96 8.72
N ARG A 105 -14.68 -4.11 9.57
CA ARG A 105 -15.26 -2.88 10.12
C ARG A 105 -14.75 -1.64 9.38
N ILE A 106 -14.91 -1.61 8.06
CA ILE A 106 -14.32 -0.55 7.21
C ILE A 106 -14.88 0.82 7.54
N SER A 107 -16.19 0.97 7.72
CA SER A 107 -16.80 2.26 8.08
C SER A 107 -16.31 2.80 9.44
N GLU A 108 -16.13 1.91 10.43
CA GLU A 108 -15.57 2.30 11.72
C GLU A 108 -14.10 2.69 11.59
N MET A 109 -13.32 1.97 10.78
CA MET A 109 -11.94 2.33 10.47
C MET A 109 -11.86 3.72 9.85
N GLN A 110 -12.71 4.03 8.85
CA GLN A 110 -12.77 5.34 8.20
C GLN A 110 -13.11 6.45 9.21
N THR A 111 -14.14 6.26 10.03
CA THR A 111 -14.53 7.20 11.08
C THR A 111 -13.37 7.49 12.04
N LYS A 112 -12.64 6.45 12.48
CA LYS A 112 -11.47 6.64 13.34
C LYS A 112 -10.32 7.34 12.59
N ALA A 113 -10.03 6.94 11.36
CA ALA A 113 -9.00 7.56 10.54
C ALA A 113 -9.27 9.06 10.29
N ASP A 114 -10.54 9.48 10.21
CA ASP A 114 -10.90 10.88 10.07
C ASP A 114 -10.58 11.73 11.31
N THR A 115 -10.45 11.13 12.48
CA THR A 115 -10.00 11.81 13.71
C THR A 115 -8.48 11.92 13.85
N VAL A 116 -7.71 11.24 13.01
CA VAL A 116 -6.24 11.35 12.97
C VAL A 116 -5.88 12.61 12.21
N LYS A 117 -5.18 13.56 12.88
CA LYS A 117 -4.74 14.79 12.23
C LYS A 117 -3.78 14.50 11.09
N LEU A 118 -3.83 15.29 10.02
CA LEU A 118 -3.03 15.07 8.81
C LEU A 118 -1.52 15.26 9.01
N ASP A 119 -1.08 15.87 10.09
CA ASP A 119 0.31 16.03 10.48
C ASP A 119 0.83 14.93 11.42
N GLU A 120 -0.02 13.97 11.84
CA GLU A 120 0.41 12.88 12.72
C GLU A 120 1.31 11.88 11.99
N ALA A 121 2.41 11.48 12.66
CA ALA A 121 3.37 10.49 12.15
C ALA A 121 2.75 9.11 11.84
N ALA A 122 1.57 8.82 12.40
CA ALA A 122 0.81 7.61 12.12
C ALA A 122 0.55 7.41 10.62
N TRP A 123 0.44 8.49 9.85
CA TRP A 123 0.17 8.43 8.41
C TRP A 123 1.29 7.76 7.59
N LYS A 124 2.53 7.74 8.06
CA LYS A 124 3.62 6.97 7.41
C LYS A 124 3.24 5.50 7.17
N ARG A 125 2.40 4.94 8.02
CA ARG A 125 1.97 3.53 7.97
C ARG A 125 0.47 3.36 7.76
N ALA A 126 -0.34 4.31 8.21
CA ALA A 126 -1.80 4.23 8.10
C ALA A 126 -2.29 4.28 6.65
N ILE A 127 -1.56 4.93 5.74
CA ILE A 127 -1.89 4.93 4.31
C ILE A 127 -1.97 3.49 3.77
N TYR A 128 -1.05 2.60 4.15
CA TYR A 128 -1.09 1.19 3.74
C TYR A 128 -2.35 0.46 4.23
N VAL A 129 -2.87 0.83 5.40
CA VAL A 129 -4.13 0.28 5.90
C VAL A 129 -5.31 0.74 5.05
N LEU A 130 -5.28 1.98 4.56
CA LEU A 130 -6.31 2.48 3.64
C LEU A 130 -6.23 1.77 2.28
N VAL A 131 -5.02 1.49 1.78
CA VAL A 131 -4.80 0.71 0.55
C VAL A 131 -5.37 -0.70 0.71
N GLU A 132 -5.08 -1.38 1.83
CA GLU A 132 -5.62 -2.71 2.15
C GLU A 132 -7.16 -2.68 2.19
N ALA A 133 -7.75 -1.70 2.86
CA ALA A 133 -9.20 -1.54 2.96
C ALA A 133 -9.86 -1.31 1.59
N ALA A 134 -9.26 -0.44 0.77
CA ALA A 134 -9.74 -0.14 -0.57
C ALA A 134 -9.69 -1.37 -1.49
N ALA A 135 -8.59 -2.14 -1.43
CA ALA A 135 -8.44 -3.36 -2.22
C ALA A 135 -9.44 -4.44 -1.80
N ASN A 136 -9.67 -4.63 -0.50
CA ASN A 136 -10.63 -5.62 0.03
C ASN A 136 -12.07 -5.35 -0.41
N LYS A 137 -12.45 -4.08 -0.48
CA LYS A 137 -13.80 -3.66 -0.89
C LYS A 137 -13.92 -3.30 -2.36
N LYS A 138 -12.82 -3.19 -3.08
CA LYS A 138 -12.73 -2.64 -4.46
C LYS A 138 -13.36 -1.24 -4.55
N ASP A 139 -13.27 -0.48 -3.47
CA ASP A 139 -13.72 0.91 -3.36
C ASP A 139 -12.54 1.81 -2.96
N TYR A 140 -12.13 2.64 -3.89
CA TYR A 140 -10.97 3.52 -3.75
C TYR A 140 -11.33 4.96 -3.37
N ASN A 141 -12.63 5.30 -3.25
CA ASN A 141 -13.07 6.69 -3.05
C ASN A 141 -12.51 7.30 -1.77
N TYR A 142 -12.58 6.57 -0.65
CA TYR A 142 -12.05 7.05 0.62
C TYR A 142 -10.52 7.18 0.58
N LEU A 143 -9.82 6.22 -0.02
CA LEU A 143 -8.36 6.28 -0.19
C LEU A 143 -7.95 7.51 -1.00
N ILE A 144 -8.60 7.77 -2.14
CA ILE A 144 -8.38 8.94 -2.98
C ILE A 144 -8.56 10.23 -2.17
N SER A 145 -9.70 10.39 -1.50
CA SER A 145 -9.99 11.58 -0.70
C SER A 145 -8.93 11.84 0.37
N LYS A 146 -8.52 10.79 1.09
CA LYS A 146 -7.55 10.92 2.19
C LYS A 146 -6.13 11.19 1.67
N THR A 147 -5.69 10.48 0.63
CA THR A 147 -4.36 10.69 0.04
C THR A 147 -4.26 12.03 -0.67
N GLN A 148 -5.33 12.52 -1.28
CA GLN A 148 -5.37 13.87 -1.83
C GLN A 148 -5.18 14.93 -0.73
N ALA A 149 -5.87 14.81 0.40
CA ALA A 149 -5.69 15.72 1.52
C ALA A 149 -4.24 15.66 2.08
N LEU A 150 -3.69 14.46 2.30
CA LEU A 150 -2.33 14.28 2.80
C LEU A 150 -1.27 14.82 1.83
N SER A 151 -1.44 14.62 0.52
CA SER A 151 -0.50 15.11 -0.48
C SER A 151 -0.41 16.64 -0.53
N GLN A 152 -1.48 17.32 -0.16
CA GLN A 152 -1.55 18.78 -0.13
C GLN A 152 -1.09 19.36 1.21
N THR A 153 -1.47 18.76 2.32
CA THR A 153 -1.40 19.36 3.65
C THR A 153 -0.41 18.72 4.61
N ALA A 154 0.09 17.50 4.33
CA ALA A 154 1.07 16.85 5.20
C ALA A 154 2.32 17.71 5.36
N VAL A 155 2.77 17.90 6.60
CA VAL A 155 4.00 18.63 6.92
C VAL A 155 5.23 17.76 6.67
N ASP A 156 5.15 16.46 6.97
CA ASP A 156 6.21 15.50 6.73
C ASP A 156 6.35 15.23 5.22
N PRO A 157 7.52 15.55 4.61
CA PRO A 157 7.71 15.38 3.17
C PRO A 157 7.57 13.92 2.70
N GLU A 158 7.92 12.96 3.57
CA GLU A 158 7.82 11.54 3.25
C GLU A 158 6.36 11.09 3.18
N ILE A 159 5.52 11.54 4.12
CA ILE A 159 4.07 11.30 4.06
C ILE A 159 3.50 11.94 2.80
N LYS A 160 3.93 13.17 2.49
CA LYS A 160 3.42 13.93 1.36
C LYS A 160 3.69 13.25 0.02
N VAL A 161 4.94 12.83 -0.23
CA VAL A 161 5.29 12.16 -1.49
C VAL A 161 4.64 10.79 -1.58
N PHE A 162 4.60 10.04 -0.47
CA PHE A 162 3.95 8.73 -0.45
C PHE A 162 2.44 8.84 -0.71
N ALA A 163 1.79 9.86 -0.16
CA ALA A 163 0.38 10.13 -0.46
C ALA A 163 0.15 10.48 -1.94
N HIS A 164 1.05 11.21 -2.58
CA HIS A 164 0.97 11.51 -4.02
C HIS A 164 1.06 10.24 -4.89
N ILE A 165 2.00 9.34 -4.61
CA ILE A 165 2.12 8.07 -5.32
C ILE A 165 0.86 7.23 -5.12
N THR A 166 0.44 7.05 -3.86
CA THR A 166 -0.75 6.25 -3.54
C THR A 166 -2.02 6.84 -4.16
N LEU A 167 -2.11 8.17 -4.30
CA LEU A 167 -3.21 8.82 -5.02
C LEU A 167 -3.25 8.42 -6.49
N GLY A 168 -2.10 8.43 -7.17
CA GLY A 168 -1.99 7.99 -8.56
C GLY A 168 -2.40 6.53 -8.73
N GLU A 169 -1.90 5.65 -7.87
CA GLU A 169 -2.27 4.22 -7.87
C GLU A 169 -3.76 4.00 -7.60
N ALA A 170 -4.35 4.74 -6.66
CA ALA A 170 -5.76 4.64 -6.33
C ALA A 170 -6.65 5.05 -7.52
N TYR A 171 -6.32 6.14 -8.22
CA TYR A 171 -7.00 6.52 -9.45
C TYR A 171 -6.86 5.44 -10.53
N TRP A 172 -5.67 4.91 -10.71
CA TRP A 172 -5.42 3.86 -11.70
C TRP A 172 -6.23 2.58 -11.40
N LYS A 173 -6.22 2.11 -10.16
CA LYS A 173 -7.02 0.95 -9.72
C LYS A 173 -8.52 1.18 -9.88
N LYS A 174 -8.98 2.41 -9.74
CA LYS A 174 -10.37 2.81 -9.97
C LYS A 174 -10.74 2.86 -11.47
N GLY A 175 -9.73 2.92 -12.36
CA GLY A 175 -9.89 3.07 -13.80
C GLY A 175 -9.91 4.53 -14.29
N GLU A 176 -9.58 5.46 -13.41
CA GLU A 176 -9.47 6.89 -13.69
C GLU A 176 -8.04 7.21 -14.18
N THR A 177 -7.72 6.73 -15.40
CA THR A 177 -6.34 6.72 -15.94
C THR A 177 -5.74 8.11 -16.10
N GLU A 178 -6.53 9.12 -16.51
CA GLU A 178 -6.03 10.47 -16.69
C GLU A 178 -5.67 11.13 -15.35
N GLN A 179 -6.48 10.93 -14.32
CA GLN A 179 -6.17 11.42 -12.98
C GLN A 179 -4.93 10.73 -12.40
N ALA A 180 -4.77 9.43 -12.66
CA ALA A 180 -3.57 8.68 -12.29
C ALA A 180 -2.33 9.27 -12.96
N ARG A 181 -2.39 9.55 -14.27
CA ARG A 181 -1.31 10.17 -15.03
C ARG A 181 -0.89 11.51 -14.43
N VAL A 182 -1.85 12.39 -14.17
CA VAL A 182 -1.60 13.71 -13.57
C VAL A 182 -0.92 13.58 -12.20
N ALA A 183 -1.39 12.64 -11.35
CA ALA A 183 -0.81 12.42 -10.05
C ALA A 183 0.64 11.92 -10.13
N PHE A 184 0.95 10.95 -11.00
CA PHE A 184 2.32 10.46 -11.19
C PHE A 184 3.25 11.51 -11.81
N GLN A 185 2.78 12.28 -12.79
CA GLN A 185 3.55 13.40 -13.36
C GLN A 185 3.89 14.45 -12.30
N ALA A 186 2.98 14.72 -11.36
CA ALA A 186 3.25 15.61 -10.24
C ALA A 186 4.37 15.08 -9.33
N VAL A 187 4.45 13.76 -9.09
CA VAL A 187 5.55 13.16 -8.33
C VAL A 187 6.89 13.35 -9.05
N VAL A 188 6.96 13.03 -10.34
CA VAL A 188 8.19 13.18 -11.13
C VAL A 188 8.67 14.64 -11.14
N ALA A 189 7.76 15.60 -11.28
CA ALA A 189 8.08 17.01 -11.32
C ALA A 189 8.51 17.58 -9.95
N GLN A 190 7.84 17.18 -8.88
CA GLN A 190 8.07 17.75 -7.55
C GLN A 190 9.20 17.06 -6.77
N TYR A 191 9.47 15.78 -7.05
CA TYR A 191 10.44 14.97 -6.31
C TYR A 191 11.49 14.30 -7.23
N PRO A 192 12.11 15.04 -8.17
CA PRO A 192 13.04 14.47 -9.15
C PRO A 192 14.22 13.78 -8.45
N LYS A 193 14.75 12.72 -9.06
CA LYS A 193 15.89 11.94 -8.56
C LYS A 193 15.63 11.22 -7.20
N THR A 194 14.38 10.96 -6.89
CA THR A 194 14.01 10.15 -5.73
C THR A 194 13.51 8.77 -6.19
N PRO A 195 13.57 7.74 -5.33
CA PRO A 195 12.96 6.45 -5.64
C PRO A 195 11.47 6.55 -5.98
N TYR A 196 10.78 7.54 -5.45
CA TYR A 196 9.38 7.82 -5.73
C TYR A 196 9.16 8.35 -7.16
N ALA A 197 10.09 9.17 -7.68
CA ALA A 197 10.04 9.61 -9.07
C ALA A 197 10.25 8.43 -10.03
N GLU A 198 11.22 7.56 -9.74
CA GLU A 198 11.47 6.34 -10.53
C GLU A 198 10.24 5.41 -10.55
N GLU A 199 9.56 5.27 -9.40
CA GLU A 199 8.32 4.50 -9.29
C GLU A 199 7.18 5.14 -10.10
N ALA A 200 7.03 6.47 -10.00
CA ALA A 200 6.02 7.20 -10.77
C ALA A 200 6.27 7.12 -12.28
N GLU A 201 7.53 7.19 -12.73
CA GLU A 201 7.91 6.98 -14.14
C GLU A 201 7.57 5.56 -14.61
N GLY A 202 7.81 4.54 -13.76
CA GLY A 202 7.41 3.17 -14.04
C GLY A 202 5.89 3.02 -14.22
N ASN A 203 5.11 3.62 -13.33
CA ASN A 203 3.65 3.62 -13.41
C ASN A 203 3.14 4.37 -14.65
N LEU A 204 3.76 5.49 -15.02
CA LEU A 204 3.44 6.22 -16.26
C LEU A 204 3.72 5.35 -17.49
N MET A 205 4.86 4.66 -17.52
CA MET A 205 5.20 3.74 -18.60
C MET A 205 4.15 2.61 -18.71
N GLU A 206 3.71 2.04 -17.59
CA GLU A 206 2.66 1.01 -17.61
C GLU A 206 1.34 1.56 -18.18
N ILE A 207 0.93 2.75 -17.76
CA ILE A 207 -0.28 3.43 -18.27
C ILE A 207 -0.18 3.67 -19.79
N GLU A 208 0.99 4.05 -20.28
CA GLU A 208 1.17 4.47 -21.67
C GLU A 208 1.46 3.33 -22.63
N LEU A 209 2.25 2.35 -22.20
CA LEU A 209 2.83 1.35 -23.10
C LEU A 209 2.33 -0.08 -22.88
N LEU A 210 1.75 -0.40 -21.70
CA LEU A 210 1.40 -1.78 -21.37
C LEU A 210 -0.10 -2.07 -21.40
N ASN A 211 -0.91 -1.16 -21.93
CA ASN A 211 -2.33 -1.41 -22.11
C ASN A 211 -2.61 -2.44 -23.21
N PRO A 212 -3.62 -3.31 -23.03
CA PRO A 212 -4.03 -4.24 -24.07
C PRO A 212 -4.35 -3.53 -25.39
N GLY A 213 -3.73 -3.99 -26.47
CA GLY A 213 -3.86 -3.40 -27.81
C GLY A 213 -2.75 -2.43 -28.19
N GLN A 214 -1.89 -2.05 -27.25
CA GLN A 214 -0.70 -1.26 -27.55
C GLN A 214 0.44 -2.16 -28.09
N THR A 215 1.35 -1.54 -28.86
CA THR A 215 2.55 -2.22 -29.30
C THR A 215 3.47 -2.46 -28.11
N ALA A 216 3.86 -3.72 -27.87
CA ALA A 216 4.74 -4.05 -26.77
C ALA A 216 6.10 -3.33 -26.91
N PRO A 217 6.64 -2.79 -25.79
CA PRO A 217 7.99 -2.21 -25.77
C PRO A 217 9.03 -3.20 -26.29
N GLN A 218 9.91 -2.73 -27.15
CA GLN A 218 10.97 -3.58 -27.71
C GLN A 218 12.05 -3.83 -26.65
N PHE A 219 12.57 -5.04 -26.63
CA PHE A 219 13.76 -5.36 -25.84
C PHE A 219 14.78 -6.12 -26.66
N ALA A 220 16.05 -5.92 -26.30
CA ALA A 220 17.18 -6.71 -26.72
C ALA A 220 17.94 -7.20 -25.48
N ARG A 221 18.19 -8.47 -25.38
CA ARG A 221 18.91 -9.10 -24.26
C ARG A 221 19.76 -10.25 -24.79
N THR A 222 20.60 -10.77 -23.93
CA THR A 222 21.44 -11.94 -24.24
C THR A 222 20.93 -13.13 -23.42
N THR A 223 20.81 -14.29 -24.02
CA THR A 223 20.48 -15.54 -23.35
C THR A 223 21.63 -15.97 -22.41
N ILE A 224 21.35 -16.89 -21.50
CA ILE A 224 22.41 -17.51 -20.65
C ILE A 224 23.51 -18.21 -21.42
N LYS A 225 23.27 -18.54 -22.72
CA LYS A 225 24.25 -19.11 -23.63
C LYS A 225 25.03 -18.08 -24.45
N GLY A 226 24.74 -16.79 -24.27
CA GLY A 226 25.38 -15.69 -25.00
C GLY A 226 24.67 -15.27 -26.29
N ASP A 227 23.60 -15.94 -26.70
CA ASP A 227 22.90 -15.64 -27.96
C ASP A 227 22.03 -14.37 -27.77
N PRO A 228 21.98 -13.46 -28.76
CA PRO A 228 21.12 -12.32 -28.73
C PRO A 228 19.65 -12.71 -28.89
N ILE A 229 18.77 -12.10 -28.11
CA ILE A 229 17.32 -12.28 -28.16
C ILE A 229 16.61 -10.93 -28.29
N PHE A 230 15.68 -10.84 -29.22
CA PHE A 230 14.92 -9.63 -29.54
C PHE A 230 13.44 -9.93 -29.58
N LEU A 231 12.59 -9.07 -29.05
CA LEU A 231 11.14 -9.25 -29.15
C LEU A 231 10.65 -9.31 -30.59
N ALA A 232 11.22 -8.50 -31.48
CA ALA A 232 10.90 -8.51 -32.91
C ALA A 232 11.11 -9.86 -33.61
N GLY A 233 12.02 -10.69 -33.11
CA GLY A 233 12.27 -12.05 -33.64
C GLY A 233 11.12 -13.05 -33.41
N PHE A 234 10.15 -12.67 -32.57
CA PHE A 234 8.96 -13.48 -32.25
C PHE A 234 7.68 -12.98 -32.92
N LYS A 235 7.80 -12.08 -33.90
CA LYS A 235 6.64 -11.53 -34.62
C LYS A 235 5.76 -12.67 -35.18
N GLY A 236 4.45 -12.58 -34.93
CA GLY A 236 3.48 -13.60 -35.32
C GLY A 236 3.34 -14.77 -34.32
N ARG A 237 4.06 -14.75 -33.22
CA ARG A 237 3.96 -15.75 -32.14
C ARG A 237 3.39 -15.12 -30.88
N VAL A 238 2.76 -15.94 -30.02
CA VAL A 238 2.42 -15.54 -28.66
C VAL A 238 3.68 -15.61 -27.80
N VAL A 239 4.03 -14.50 -27.14
CA VAL A 239 5.18 -14.41 -26.24
C VAL A 239 4.68 -14.26 -24.81
N VAL A 240 5.19 -15.09 -23.90
CA VAL A 240 4.94 -14.97 -22.47
C VAL A 240 6.25 -14.62 -21.78
N LEU A 241 6.31 -13.44 -21.16
CA LEU A 241 7.45 -13.03 -20.33
C LEU A 241 7.15 -13.39 -18.87
N LYS A 242 8.05 -14.13 -18.24
CA LYS A 242 7.98 -14.47 -16.83
C LYS A 242 9.22 -13.93 -16.13
N PHE A 243 8.99 -13.06 -15.14
CA PHE A 243 10.05 -12.55 -14.28
C PHE A 243 10.01 -13.33 -12.96
N TRP A 244 11.20 -13.73 -12.46
CA TRP A 244 11.33 -14.36 -11.16
C TRP A 244 12.61 -13.88 -10.48
N GLY A 245 12.60 -13.86 -9.16
CA GLY A 245 13.78 -13.60 -8.32
C GLY A 245 14.21 -14.89 -7.61
N THR A 246 15.47 -14.96 -7.23
CA THR A 246 16.04 -15.98 -6.33
C THR A 246 16.09 -15.42 -4.93
#